data_eb89918a3e03a7d086c33aaab8ab26fa
#
_entry.id   eb89918a3e03a7d086c33aaab8ab26fa
#
_cell.length_a   1.000
_cell.length_b   1.000
_cell.length_c   1.000
_cell.angle_alpha   90.00
_cell.angle_beta   90.00
_cell.angle_gamma   90.00
#
_symmetry.space_group_name_H-M   'P 1'
#
loop_
_entity.id
_entity.type
_entity.pdbx_description
1 polymer ?
#
loop_
_entity_poly.entity_id
_entity_poly.type
_entity_poly.pdbx_seq_one_letter_code
_entity_poly.pdbx_strand_id
1 'polypeptide(L)'
;EMGRKIKMAFSNNDKDTAFTYIHDLGFIPKVKNGEKGFKVLVGGGLGAQPFLAQTAFEFLHEDKLIPFVEATLRVFDRYGERASRHKARIKYLINKIGIEEFLKLVKEEEKALLVKEFKIDTRLENGITTLKTILPKELPVINEDDYKLWLQTNTFEQKQVGLIGVYVKVQLGNILSDRTREFVKAIAKYADSEDVRITINQGFLLKNIAKEELPFLYNELNKIKLATPGFDSVADITACPGTDTCNLAISNSTHISVALENVITEEFPELVHNHDIKIKISGCMNSCGQHGLAQIGFHGSSFKVGTTVVPALQVLLGGGMVGNGKGRVSEKVIKVASKRAPDVLRKLFNDFEANAVEGEYFNSYYDKKGKDYFYQLLKPIGDNSSLTQDELIDWGQEEKFATAIGVGECAGVVIDLVATLFFEAEEKLAWSAEAFENKQWGDSIYYSYAAFINAAKGLLLDKQVHVNTQHGVINDFDKTFVETGLLKLKTEFKELILQINKQEPSIEFAESYFDDANDFVTKVRVYRETQILELN
;
A
#
# COMPACT_ATOMS: atom_id res chain seq x y z
N GLU A 1 15.56 -1.17 12.50
CA GLU A 1 14.80 -2.09 11.65
C GLU A 1 13.32 -1.69 11.58
N MET A 2 12.75 -1.66 10.39
CA MET A 2 11.37 -1.20 10.19
C MET A 2 10.38 -2.25 10.72
N GLY A 3 9.49 -1.89 11.63
CA GLY A 3 8.49 -2.80 12.21
C GLY A 3 7.53 -3.39 11.19
N ARG A 4 7.25 -2.66 10.10
CA ARG A 4 6.43 -3.08 8.96
C ARG A 4 6.72 -2.20 7.75
N LYS A 5 6.28 -2.65 6.55
CA LYS A 5 6.39 -1.90 5.29
C LYS A 5 5.81 -0.49 5.38
N ILE A 6 6.47 0.46 4.75
CA ILE A 6 5.99 1.81 4.47
C ILE A 6 5.56 1.88 3.01
N LYS A 7 4.42 2.48 2.76
CA LYS A 7 3.89 2.71 1.42
C LYS A 7 3.96 4.20 1.10
N MET A 8 4.63 4.54 0.02
CA MET A 8 4.72 5.90 -0.50
C MET A 8 4.05 5.96 -1.86
N ALA A 9 3.30 7.03 -2.13
CA ALA A 9 2.67 7.25 -3.42
C ALA A 9 2.97 8.65 -3.93
N PHE A 10 3.29 8.73 -5.23
CA PHE A 10 3.47 9.97 -5.95
C PHE A 10 2.37 10.08 -7.01
N SER A 11 1.57 11.11 -6.92
CA SER A 11 0.61 11.44 -7.98
C SER A 11 1.28 12.32 -9.05
N ASN A 12 0.74 12.31 -10.25
CA ASN A 12 1.26 13.14 -11.35
C ASN A 12 0.55 14.51 -11.44
N ASN A 13 -0.60 14.66 -10.79
CA ASN A 13 -1.40 15.88 -10.79
C ASN A 13 -2.44 15.90 -9.65
N ASP A 14 -3.26 16.94 -9.62
CA ASP A 14 -4.30 17.16 -8.60
C ASP A 14 -5.49 16.19 -8.68
N LYS A 15 -5.63 15.41 -9.75
CA LYS A 15 -6.67 14.34 -9.79
C LYS A 15 -6.36 13.23 -8.80
N ASP A 16 -5.07 13.09 -8.42
CA ASP A 16 -4.60 12.13 -7.41
C ASP A 16 -4.92 10.66 -7.74
N THR A 17 -4.71 10.28 -8.99
CA THR A 17 -4.93 8.91 -9.47
C THR A 17 -4.04 7.86 -8.82
N ALA A 18 -3.01 8.27 -8.09
CA ALA A 18 -2.16 7.40 -7.28
C ALA A 18 -2.72 7.11 -5.87
N PHE A 19 -3.89 7.67 -5.53
CA PHE A 19 -4.52 7.51 -4.21
C PHE A 19 -3.60 7.86 -3.05
N THR A 20 -2.93 9.02 -3.11
CA THR A 20 -1.95 9.44 -2.10
C THR A 20 -2.54 9.50 -0.70
N TYR A 21 -3.83 9.78 -0.58
CA TYR A 21 -4.58 9.89 0.67
C TYR A 21 -4.73 8.57 1.47
N ILE A 22 -4.33 7.43 0.91
CA ILE A 22 -4.37 6.12 1.63
C ILE A 22 -2.99 5.52 1.84
N HIS A 23 -1.94 6.27 1.62
CA HIS A 23 -0.56 5.82 1.80
C HIS A 23 0.04 6.37 3.10
N ASP A 24 1.06 5.70 3.61
CA ASP A 24 1.79 6.19 4.80
C ASP A 24 2.37 7.58 4.52
N LEU A 25 2.88 7.77 3.29
CA LEU A 25 3.31 9.05 2.74
C LEU A 25 2.72 9.25 1.35
N GLY A 26 2.13 10.38 1.10
CA GLY A 26 1.55 10.76 -0.19
C GLY A 26 2.10 12.09 -0.68
N PHE A 27 2.44 12.17 -1.98
CA PHE A 27 3.06 13.33 -2.59
C PHE A 27 2.33 13.72 -3.87
N ILE A 28 1.86 14.98 -3.94
CA ILE A 28 1.23 15.56 -5.12
C ILE A 28 2.08 16.73 -5.59
N PRO A 29 2.59 16.74 -6.84
CA PRO A 29 3.45 17.81 -7.32
C PRO A 29 2.70 19.16 -7.35
N LYS A 30 3.39 20.19 -6.94
CA LYS A 30 2.91 21.58 -6.91
C LYS A 30 3.97 22.52 -7.44
N VAL A 31 3.52 23.61 -8.05
CA VAL A 31 4.37 24.76 -8.38
C VAL A 31 3.82 25.98 -7.63
N LYS A 32 4.65 26.64 -6.86
CA LYS A 32 4.30 27.85 -6.09
C LYS A 32 5.35 28.92 -6.35
N ASN A 33 4.94 30.05 -6.88
CA ASN A 33 5.83 31.18 -7.22
C ASN A 33 7.02 30.79 -8.14
N GLY A 34 6.80 29.81 -9.03
CA GLY A 34 7.84 29.28 -9.92
C GLY A 34 8.73 28.18 -9.31
N GLU A 35 8.65 27.95 -8.02
CA GLU A 35 9.36 26.86 -7.32
C GLU A 35 8.59 25.56 -7.40
N LYS A 36 9.32 24.44 -7.56
CA LYS A 36 8.78 23.09 -7.60
C LYS A 36 8.75 22.49 -6.19
N GLY A 37 7.72 21.74 -5.90
CA GLY A 37 7.57 21.07 -4.61
C GLY A 37 6.37 20.12 -4.61
N PHE A 38 5.96 19.73 -3.43
CA PHE A 38 4.88 18.76 -3.24
C PHE A 38 3.91 19.20 -2.13
N LYS A 39 2.63 18.96 -2.36
CA LYS A 39 1.71 18.77 -1.25
C LYS A 39 2.02 17.41 -0.62
N VAL A 40 2.18 17.37 0.69
CA VAL A 40 2.58 16.16 1.43
C VAL A 40 1.46 15.72 2.35
N LEU A 41 1.12 14.44 2.25
CA LEU A 41 0.14 13.77 3.07
C LEU A 41 0.81 12.68 3.91
N VAL A 42 0.38 12.46 5.16
CA VAL A 42 0.94 11.44 6.05
C VAL A 42 -0.15 10.67 6.79
N GLY A 43 0.13 9.40 7.06
CA GLY A 43 -0.68 8.58 7.96
C GLY A 43 -1.90 7.93 7.32
N GLY A 44 -1.96 7.80 6.01
CA GLY A 44 -3.00 7.02 5.34
C GLY A 44 -2.78 5.50 5.43
N GLY A 45 -3.85 4.75 5.26
CA GLY A 45 -3.76 3.29 5.17
C GLY A 45 -5.11 2.61 5.19
N LEU A 46 -5.26 1.60 4.34
CA LEU A 46 -6.41 0.70 4.31
C LEU A 46 -6.28 -0.43 5.34
N GLY A 47 -7.04 -1.48 5.21
CA GLY A 47 -7.10 -2.63 6.08
C GLY A 47 -8.35 -2.62 6.95
N ALA A 48 -8.35 -3.41 8.03
CA ALA A 48 -9.53 -3.55 8.91
C ALA A 48 -10.01 -2.21 9.51
N GLN A 49 -9.08 -1.28 9.73
CA GLN A 49 -9.35 0.08 10.20
C GLN A 49 -8.72 1.07 9.21
N PRO A 50 -9.45 1.53 8.19
CA PRO A 50 -8.95 2.49 7.23
C PRO A 50 -8.80 3.89 7.85
N PHE A 51 -7.70 4.57 7.52
CA PHE A 51 -7.46 5.97 7.86
C PHE A 51 -7.09 6.73 6.58
N LEU A 52 -7.66 7.91 6.43
CA LEU A 52 -7.23 8.84 5.38
C LEU A 52 -6.01 9.62 5.87
N ALA A 53 -5.05 9.85 4.98
CA ALA A 53 -3.87 10.64 5.27
C ALA A 53 -4.25 12.10 5.56
N GLN A 54 -3.52 12.71 6.47
CA GLN A 54 -3.67 14.12 6.82
C GLN A 54 -2.62 14.96 6.09
N THR A 55 -2.96 16.19 5.73
CA THR A 55 -2.01 17.10 5.08
C THR A 55 -0.94 17.53 6.09
N ALA A 56 0.31 17.17 5.81
CA ALA A 56 1.49 17.63 6.54
C ALA A 56 1.94 19.00 6.03
N PHE A 57 2.01 19.16 4.70
CA PHE A 57 2.36 20.42 4.04
C PHE A 57 1.49 20.65 2.81
N GLU A 58 0.99 21.86 2.63
CA GLU A 58 0.37 22.27 1.36
C GLU A 58 1.43 22.50 0.27
N PHE A 59 2.67 22.83 0.68
CA PHE A 59 3.83 22.92 -0.19
C PHE A 59 5.10 22.63 0.61
N LEU A 60 5.83 21.61 0.20
CA LEU A 60 7.19 21.29 0.63
C LEU A 60 8.10 21.40 -0.60
N HIS A 61 9.16 22.21 -0.53
CA HIS A 61 10.12 22.37 -1.62
C HIS A 61 10.76 21.01 -2.01
N GLU A 62 11.04 20.81 -3.30
CA GLU A 62 11.53 19.51 -3.80
C GLU A 62 12.82 19.05 -3.11
N ASP A 63 13.73 19.96 -2.78
CA ASP A 63 15.00 19.64 -2.10
C ASP A 63 14.81 19.12 -0.66
N LYS A 64 13.66 19.38 -0.05
CA LYS A 64 13.32 18.93 1.30
C LYS A 64 12.60 17.58 1.34
N LEU A 65 12.27 17.01 0.17
CA LEU A 65 11.50 15.77 0.09
C LEU A 65 12.22 14.60 0.77
N ILE A 66 13.47 14.34 0.40
CA ILE A 66 14.25 13.21 0.91
C ILE A 66 14.54 13.38 2.41
N PRO A 67 15.04 14.53 2.91
CA PRO A 67 15.19 14.76 4.34
C PRO A 67 13.92 14.56 5.15
N PHE A 68 12.78 15.06 4.66
CA PHE A 68 11.48 14.85 5.31
C PHE A 68 11.09 13.37 5.40
N VAL A 69 11.28 12.62 4.32
CA VAL A 69 11.00 11.17 4.30
C VAL A 69 11.89 10.46 5.33
N GLU A 70 13.18 10.73 5.34
CA GLU A 70 14.13 10.13 6.28
C GLU A 70 13.77 10.44 7.74
N ALA A 71 13.53 11.70 8.07
CA ALA A 71 13.11 12.09 9.42
C ALA A 71 11.79 11.42 9.83
N THR A 72 10.84 11.32 8.92
CA THR A 72 9.57 10.62 9.14
C THR A 72 9.78 9.13 9.46
N LEU A 73 10.67 8.46 8.74
CA LEU A 73 11.01 7.06 8.98
C LEU A 73 11.68 6.88 10.34
N ARG A 74 12.58 7.77 10.73
CA ARG A 74 13.26 7.75 12.05
C ARG A 74 12.27 7.96 13.20
N VAL A 75 11.32 8.91 13.06
CA VAL A 75 10.23 9.10 14.03
C VAL A 75 9.36 7.84 14.12
N PHE A 76 8.99 7.23 12.99
CA PHE A 76 8.22 6.00 13.00
C PHE A 76 9.01 4.83 13.60
N ASP A 77 10.29 4.73 13.34
CA ASP A 77 11.16 3.71 13.94
C ASP A 77 11.21 3.86 15.47
N ARG A 78 11.33 5.07 15.99
CA ARG A 78 11.45 5.37 17.42
C ARG A 78 10.13 5.25 18.19
N TYR A 79 9.04 5.76 17.64
CA TYR A 79 7.75 5.92 18.35
C TYR A 79 6.66 4.95 17.88
N GLY A 80 6.88 4.24 16.76
CA GLY A 80 5.91 3.31 16.18
C GLY A 80 5.69 2.08 17.06
N GLU A 81 4.49 1.51 16.98
CA GLU A 81 4.12 0.26 17.67
C GLU A 81 4.97 -0.92 17.17
N ARG A 82 5.57 -1.69 18.07
CA ARG A 82 6.46 -2.82 17.75
C ARG A 82 5.91 -4.18 18.22
N ALA A 83 5.18 -4.23 19.33
CA ALA A 83 4.67 -5.49 19.86
C ALA A 83 3.47 -6.00 19.07
N SER A 84 2.58 -5.11 18.63
CA SER A 84 1.40 -5.48 17.85
C SER A 84 1.61 -5.21 16.36
N ARG A 85 2.01 -6.24 15.59
CA ARG A 85 2.23 -6.13 14.15
C ARG A 85 1.01 -5.56 13.39
N HIS A 86 -0.21 -5.84 13.85
CA HIS A 86 -1.43 -5.30 13.24
C HIS A 86 -1.55 -3.78 13.40
N LYS A 87 -0.91 -3.20 14.41
CA LYS A 87 -0.87 -1.75 14.68
C LYS A 87 0.46 -1.08 14.33
N ALA A 88 1.42 -1.81 13.77
CA ALA A 88 2.76 -1.32 13.42
C ALA A 88 2.76 -0.54 12.08
N ARG A 89 1.95 0.53 11.97
CA ARG A 89 1.84 1.43 10.81
C ARG A 89 1.78 2.89 11.27
N ILE A 90 2.33 3.82 10.46
CA ILE A 90 2.35 5.28 10.76
C ILE A 90 0.96 5.81 11.12
N LYS A 91 -0.09 5.37 10.44
CA LYS A 91 -1.47 5.79 10.71
C LYS A 91 -1.90 5.64 12.17
N TYR A 92 -1.45 4.58 12.84
CA TYR A 92 -1.78 4.34 14.25
C TYR A 92 -0.97 5.24 15.18
N LEU A 93 0.29 5.54 14.84
CA LEU A 93 1.08 6.51 15.57
C LEU A 93 0.42 7.90 15.51
N ILE A 94 0.12 8.38 14.29
CA ILE A 94 -0.52 9.70 14.12
C ILE A 94 -1.90 9.75 14.80
N ASN A 95 -2.69 8.68 14.72
CA ASN A 95 -3.98 8.63 15.43
C ASN A 95 -3.82 8.71 16.96
N LYS A 96 -2.70 8.22 17.50
CA LYS A 96 -2.41 8.23 18.93
C LYS A 96 -1.92 9.59 19.43
N ILE A 97 -1.00 10.24 18.71
CA ILE A 97 -0.32 11.46 19.17
C ILE A 97 -0.81 12.74 18.46
N GLY A 98 -1.57 12.62 17.37
CA GLY A 98 -1.98 13.73 16.51
C GLY A 98 -0.93 14.13 15.49
N ILE A 99 -1.38 14.79 14.41
CA ILE A 99 -0.49 15.24 13.31
C ILE A 99 0.50 16.31 13.76
N GLU A 100 0.08 17.24 14.63
CA GLU A 100 0.92 18.34 15.08
C GLU A 100 2.13 17.85 15.88
N GLU A 101 1.89 16.96 16.85
CA GLU A 101 2.99 16.38 17.63
C GLU A 101 3.89 15.49 16.76
N PHE A 102 3.30 14.73 15.83
CA PHE A 102 4.07 13.94 14.88
C PHE A 102 5.01 14.82 14.05
N LEU A 103 4.53 15.93 13.48
CA LEU A 103 5.35 16.85 12.67
C LEU A 103 6.40 17.58 13.51
N LYS A 104 6.11 17.86 14.79
CA LYS A 104 7.10 18.41 15.72
C LYS A 104 8.26 17.43 15.93
N LEU A 105 7.97 16.13 16.15
CA LEU A 105 8.98 15.09 16.26
C LEU A 105 9.80 14.96 14.97
N VAL A 106 9.15 15.00 13.79
CA VAL A 106 9.84 14.98 12.50
C VAL A 106 10.80 16.16 12.38
N LYS A 107 10.36 17.38 12.75
CA LYS A 107 11.20 18.57 12.71
C LYS A 107 12.39 18.49 13.68
N GLU A 108 12.24 17.82 14.80
CA GLU A 108 13.35 17.56 15.72
C GLU A 108 14.36 16.57 15.12
N GLU A 109 13.87 15.50 14.48
CA GLU A 109 14.75 14.55 13.79
C GLU A 109 15.50 15.18 12.60
N GLU A 110 14.88 16.09 11.85
CA GLU A 110 15.53 16.81 10.76
C GLU A 110 16.81 17.54 11.22
N LYS A 111 16.89 17.97 12.49
CA LYS A 111 18.10 18.60 13.04
C LYS A 111 19.28 17.63 13.10
N ALA A 112 19.02 16.34 13.30
CA ALA A 112 20.04 15.30 13.39
C ALA A 112 20.44 14.69 12.04
N LEU A 113 19.76 15.07 10.94
CA LEU A 113 20.13 14.56 9.61
C LEU A 113 21.45 15.19 9.13
N LEU A 114 22.28 14.38 8.51
CA LEU A 114 23.48 14.84 7.81
C LEU A 114 23.11 15.66 6.56
N VAL A 115 22.14 15.17 5.79
CA VAL A 115 21.67 15.79 4.55
C VAL A 115 20.40 16.58 4.85
N LYS A 116 20.50 17.91 4.82
CA LYS A 116 19.36 18.83 5.08
C LYS A 116 18.60 19.21 3.80
N GLU A 117 19.22 19.04 2.65
CA GLU A 117 18.69 19.32 1.33
C GLU A 117 19.24 18.30 0.34
N PHE A 118 18.38 17.77 -0.51
CA PHE A 118 18.76 16.81 -1.53
C PHE A 118 18.26 17.29 -2.89
N LYS A 119 19.17 17.67 -3.78
CA LYS A 119 18.81 18.10 -5.13
C LYS A 119 18.41 16.91 -5.98
N ILE A 120 17.17 16.89 -6.41
CA ILE A 120 16.65 15.89 -7.34
C ILE A 120 17.19 16.19 -8.73
N ASP A 121 17.87 15.24 -9.35
CA ASP A 121 18.34 15.38 -10.72
C ASP A 121 17.15 15.25 -11.69
N THR A 122 16.72 16.39 -12.23
CA THR A 122 15.61 16.46 -13.19
C THR A 122 16.08 16.40 -14.65
N ARG A 123 17.38 16.23 -14.91
CA ARG A 123 17.93 16.12 -16.27
C ARG A 123 17.65 14.78 -16.91
N LEU A 124 17.17 13.81 -16.14
CA LEU A 124 16.75 12.52 -16.65
C LEU A 124 15.58 12.71 -17.60
N GLU A 125 15.88 12.54 -18.89
CA GLU A 125 14.93 12.08 -19.89
C GLU A 125 14.01 13.09 -20.58
N ASN A 126 14.60 14.06 -21.25
CA ASN A 126 13.95 14.63 -22.43
C ASN A 126 14.35 13.89 -23.73
N GLY A 127 14.85 12.68 -23.62
CA GLY A 127 15.09 11.83 -24.78
C GLY A 127 13.76 11.40 -25.38
N ILE A 128 13.35 12.03 -26.48
CA ILE A 128 12.38 11.41 -27.39
C ILE A 128 13.07 10.15 -27.89
N THR A 129 12.64 9.01 -27.39
CA THR A 129 13.08 7.72 -27.93
C THR A 129 12.81 7.75 -29.43
N THR A 130 13.80 7.38 -30.24
CA THR A 130 13.65 7.36 -31.70
C THR A 130 12.46 6.47 -32.03
N LEU A 131 11.42 7.02 -32.64
CA LEU A 131 10.22 6.26 -33.01
C LEU A 131 10.67 5.07 -33.86
N LYS A 132 10.38 3.86 -33.40
CA LYS A 132 10.55 2.65 -34.20
C LYS A 132 9.38 2.53 -35.17
N THR A 133 9.45 3.21 -36.28
CA THR A 133 8.41 3.10 -37.30
C THR A 133 8.65 1.84 -38.11
N ILE A 134 7.96 0.77 -37.75
CA ILE A 134 7.90 -0.44 -38.57
C ILE A 134 6.50 -0.50 -39.14
N LEU A 135 6.25 0.16 -40.23
CA LEU A 135 5.00 0.03 -40.97
C LEU A 135 5.07 -1.21 -41.86
N PRO A 136 4.25 -2.27 -41.55
CA PRO A 136 4.00 -3.34 -42.51
C PRO A 136 3.35 -2.77 -43.79
N LYS A 137 3.56 -3.42 -44.92
CA LYS A 137 3.06 -2.94 -46.22
C LYS A 137 1.54 -2.99 -46.37
N GLU A 138 0.85 -3.85 -45.56
CA GLU A 138 -0.60 -4.04 -45.64
C GLU A 138 -1.22 -3.91 -44.25
N LEU A 139 -2.36 -3.21 -44.18
CA LEU A 139 -3.13 -3.09 -42.95
C LEU A 139 -3.69 -4.47 -42.54
N PRO A 140 -3.69 -4.82 -41.25
CA PRO A 140 -4.27 -6.06 -40.79
C PRO A 140 -5.80 -6.04 -40.95
N VAL A 141 -6.40 -7.19 -41.21
CA VAL A 141 -7.85 -7.35 -41.15
C VAL A 141 -8.27 -7.39 -39.68
N ILE A 142 -9.04 -6.40 -39.25
CA ILE A 142 -9.52 -6.25 -37.89
C ILE A 142 -11.04 -6.06 -37.87
N ASN A 143 -11.69 -6.40 -36.76
CA ASN A 143 -13.08 -6.05 -36.55
C ASN A 143 -13.13 -4.54 -36.21
N GLU A 144 -13.80 -3.77 -37.06
CA GLU A 144 -13.84 -2.30 -36.95
C GLU A 144 -14.54 -1.82 -35.66
N ASP A 145 -15.61 -2.48 -35.23
CA ASP A 145 -16.37 -2.09 -34.04
C ASP A 145 -15.56 -2.36 -32.78
N ASP A 146 -14.94 -3.53 -32.66
CA ASP A 146 -14.07 -3.88 -31.53
C ASP A 146 -12.84 -2.96 -31.47
N TYR A 147 -12.24 -2.67 -32.62
CA TYR A 147 -11.10 -1.78 -32.70
C TYR A 147 -11.45 -0.35 -32.30
N LYS A 148 -12.60 0.13 -32.74
CA LYS A 148 -13.11 1.46 -32.41
C LYS A 148 -13.38 1.58 -30.90
N LEU A 149 -13.99 0.56 -30.31
CA LEU A 149 -14.24 0.50 -28.87
C LEU A 149 -12.93 0.48 -28.08
N TRP A 150 -11.96 -0.32 -28.53
CA TRP A 150 -10.62 -0.36 -27.91
C TRP A 150 -9.91 0.98 -28.02
N LEU A 151 -9.95 1.66 -29.15
CA LEU A 151 -9.39 3.01 -29.30
C LEU A 151 -9.98 3.99 -28.29
N GLN A 152 -11.30 3.96 -28.10
CA GLN A 152 -12.01 4.87 -27.20
C GLN A 152 -11.69 4.62 -25.73
N THR A 153 -11.50 3.36 -25.34
CA THR A 153 -11.38 2.97 -23.93
C THR A 153 -9.94 2.72 -23.48
N ASN A 154 -9.03 2.40 -24.40
CA ASN A 154 -7.67 1.98 -24.06
C ASN A 154 -6.58 2.92 -24.58
N THR A 155 -6.92 4.01 -25.28
CA THR A 155 -5.89 4.93 -25.80
C THR A 155 -6.12 6.38 -25.39
N PHE A 156 -5.06 7.17 -25.36
CA PHE A 156 -5.14 8.62 -25.15
C PHE A 156 -4.02 9.35 -25.90
N GLU A 157 -4.31 10.56 -26.32
CA GLU A 157 -3.29 11.43 -26.93
C GLU A 157 -2.30 11.92 -25.89
N GLN A 158 -1.02 11.79 -26.19
CA GLN A 158 0.06 12.30 -25.35
C GLN A 158 0.28 13.81 -25.63
N LYS A 159 1.06 14.46 -24.74
CA LYS A 159 1.50 15.84 -24.96
C LYS A 159 2.42 15.96 -26.19
N GLN A 160 3.14 14.91 -26.52
CA GLN A 160 3.96 14.81 -27.72
C GLN A 160 3.06 14.59 -28.94
N VAL A 161 3.10 15.52 -29.88
CA VAL A 161 2.25 15.50 -31.09
C VAL A 161 2.47 14.21 -31.89
N GLY A 162 1.39 13.56 -32.26
CA GLY A 162 1.39 12.32 -33.05
C GLY A 162 1.67 11.05 -32.25
N LEU A 163 1.89 11.16 -30.95
CA LEU A 163 2.12 10.00 -30.08
C LEU A 163 0.92 9.69 -29.20
N ILE A 164 0.66 8.41 -29.05
CA ILE A 164 -0.47 7.83 -28.32
C ILE A 164 0.05 7.00 -27.15
N GLY A 165 -0.56 7.15 -25.99
CA GLY A 165 -0.44 6.21 -24.90
C GLY A 165 -1.48 5.11 -25.04
N VAL A 166 -1.06 3.85 -24.88
CA VAL A 166 -1.92 2.67 -25.02
C VAL A 166 -1.96 1.89 -23.73
N TYR A 167 -3.12 1.79 -23.13
CA TYR A 167 -3.36 0.93 -21.99
C TYR A 167 -3.65 -0.51 -22.42
N VAL A 168 -2.96 -1.46 -21.82
CA VAL A 168 -3.22 -2.88 -21.98
C VAL A 168 -3.92 -3.37 -20.72
N LYS A 169 -5.21 -3.68 -20.84
CA LYS A 169 -5.99 -4.30 -19.76
C LYS A 169 -5.51 -5.75 -19.58
N VAL A 170 -5.08 -6.07 -18.38
CA VAL A 170 -4.68 -7.43 -18.00
C VAL A 170 -5.61 -7.89 -16.88
N GLN A 171 -6.52 -8.80 -17.19
CA GLN A 171 -7.46 -9.31 -16.20
C GLN A 171 -6.73 -9.86 -14.98
N LEU A 172 -7.04 -9.35 -13.80
CA LEU A 172 -6.41 -9.72 -12.52
C LEU A 172 -4.90 -9.46 -12.44
N GLY A 173 -4.33 -8.73 -13.40
CA GLY A 173 -2.89 -8.48 -13.45
C GLY A 173 -2.03 -9.72 -13.74
N ASN A 174 -2.61 -10.78 -14.26
CA ASN A 174 -1.93 -12.05 -14.48
C ASN A 174 -1.88 -12.42 -15.96
N ILE A 175 -0.67 -12.47 -16.53
CA ILE A 175 -0.43 -13.00 -17.87
C ILE A 175 0.13 -14.41 -17.71
N LEU A 176 -0.59 -15.41 -18.21
CA LEU A 176 -0.15 -16.79 -18.18
C LEU A 176 1.17 -16.98 -18.95
N SER A 177 2.00 -17.88 -18.47
CA SER A 177 3.38 -18.07 -18.96
C SER A 177 3.48 -18.36 -20.46
N ASP A 178 2.51 -19.05 -21.03
CA ASP A 178 2.40 -19.31 -22.47
C ASP A 178 2.22 -18.05 -23.31
N ARG A 179 1.49 -17.06 -22.78
CA ARG A 179 1.23 -15.76 -23.43
C ARG A 179 2.27 -14.70 -23.12
N THR A 180 3.03 -14.81 -22.02
CA THR A 180 4.00 -13.79 -21.61
C THR A 180 5.06 -13.56 -22.67
N ARG A 181 5.60 -14.63 -23.27
CA ARG A 181 6.62 -14.53 -24.34
C ARG A 181 6.06 -13.81 -25.58
N GLU A 182 4.85 -14.15 -25.98
CA GLU A 182 4.22 -13.53 -27.16
C GLU A 182 3.87 -12.06 -26.87
N PHE A 183 3.45 -11.74 -25.65
CA PHE A 183 3.24 -10.35 -25.24
C PHE A 183 4.53 -9.54 -25.34
N VAL A 184 5.63 -10.01 -24.77
CA VAL A 184 6.93 -9.30 -24.86
C VAL A 184 7.35 -9.13 -26.32
N LYS A 185 7.21 -10.16 -27.17
CA LYS A 185 7.51 -10.06 -28.60
C LYS A 185 6.62 -9.04 -29.33
N ALA A 186 5.35 -8.99 -28.97
CA ALA A 186 4.41 -8.06 -29.55
C ALA A 186 4.78 -6.61 -29.22
N ILE A 187 4.95 -6.28 -27.93
CA ILE A 187 5.22 -4.90 -27.51
C ILE A 187 6.62 -4.42 -27.90
N ALA A 188 7.63 -5.30 -27.92
CA ALA A 188 9.01 -4.92 -28.27
C ALA A 188 9.17 -4.40 -29.72
N LYS A 189 8.17 -4.61 -30.59
CA LYS A 189 8.15 -4.04 -31.94
C LYS A 189 7.79 -2.54 -31.92
N TYR A 190 7.02 -2.09 -30.92
CA TYR A 190 6.40 -0.76 -30.88
C TYR A 190 6.90 0.10 -29.72
N ALA A 191 7.32 -0.48 -28.63
CA ALA A 191 7.77 0.21 -27.43
C ALA A 191 9.13 -0.29 -26.96
N ASP A 192 10.00 0.60 -26.50
CA ASP A 192 11.21 0.26 -25.76
C ASP A 192 10.87 -0.05 -24.29
N SER A 193 11.78 -0.71 -23.58
CA SER A 193 11.56 -1.06 -22.16
C SER A 193 11.24 0.16 -21.28
N GLU A 194 11.82 1.32 -21.62
CA GLU A 194 11.58 2.58 -20.91
C GLU A 194 10.20 3.20 -21.20
N ASP A 195 9.51 2.73 -22.21
CA ASP A 195 8.18 3.19 -22.58
C ASP A 195 7.06 2.32 -22.01
N VAL A 196 7.41 1.23 -21.33
CA VAL A 196 6.44 0.34 -20.65
C VAL A 196 6.32 0.73 -19.18
N ARG A 197 5.09 0.92 -18.71
CA ARG A 197 4.76 1.22 -17.31
C ARG A 197 3.74 0.22 -16.78
N ILE A 198 3.86 -0.14 -15.51
CA ILE A 198 2.82 -0.88 -14.77
C ILE A 198 1.78 0.13 -14.28
N THR A 199 0.50 -0.19 -14.43
CA THR A 199 -0.59 0.67 -13.97
C THR A 199 -1.11 0.25 -12.60
N ILE A 200 -1.79 1.18 -11.91
CA ILE A 200 -2.46 0.90 -10.64
C ILE A 200 -3.63 -0.08 -10.77
N ASN A 201 -4.15 -0.24 -11.99
CA ASN A 201 -5.24 -1.15 -12.34
C ASN A 201 -4.73 -2.55 -12.73
N GLN A 202 -3.50 -2.90 -12.35
CA GLN A 202 -2.90 -4.22 -12.62
C GLN A 202 -2.63 -4.50 -14.10
N GLY A 203 -2.60 -3.48 -14.97
CA GLY A 203 -2.31 -3.59 -16.40
C GLY A 203 -1.00 -2.90 -16.78
N PHE A 204 -0.83 -2.61 -18.07
CA PHE A 204 0.31 -1.88 -18.59
C PHE A 204 -0.10 -0.60 -19.31
N LEU A 205 0.81 0.36 -19.35
CA LEU A 205 0.78 1.52 -20.23
C LEU A 205 2.00 1.46 -21.15
N LEU A 206 1.76 1.46 -22.46
CA LEU A 206 2.76 1.62 -23.50
C LEU A 206 2.74 3.10 -23.91
N LYS A 207 3.87 3.77 -23.81
CA LYS A 207 4.02 5.17 -24.22
C LYS A 207 4.60 5.27 -25.62
N ASN A 208 4.45 6.46 -26.20
CA ASN A 208 5.14 6.89 -27.43
C ASN A 208 4.82 6.01 -28.64
N ILE A 209 3.61 5.46 -28.74
CA ILE A 209 3.15 4.71 -29.91
C ILE A 209 2.72 5.68 -31.00
N ALA A 210 3.25 5.53 -32.21
CA ALA A 210 2.81 6.32 -33.36
C ALA A 210 1.35 5.97 -33.71
N LYS A 211 0.55 6.99 -34.07
CA LYS A 211 -0.87 6.79 -34.37
C LYS A 211 -1.12 5.79 -35.49
N GLU A 212 -0.24 5.78 -36.47
CA GLU A 212 -0.28 4.89 -37.64
C GLU A 212 0.01 3.43 -37.27
N GLU A 213 0.64 3.17 -36.14
CA GLU A 213 0.97 1.81 -35.66
C GLU A 213 -0.16 1.17 -34.85
N LEU A 214 -1.16 1.93 -34.43
CA LEU A 214 -2.26 1.42 -33.57
C LEU A 214 -2.99 0.21 -34.15
N PRO A 215 -3.36 0.14 -35.45
CA PRO A 215 -4.03 -1.04 -35.99
C PRO A 215 -3.18 -2.31 -35.89
N PHE A 216 -1.86 -2.16 -36.06
CA PHE A 216 -0.94 -3.29 -35.99
C PHE A 216 -0.73 -3.77 -34.57
N LEU A 217 -0.52 -2.83 -33.63
CA LEU A 217 -0.40 -3.13 -32.21
C LEU A 217 -1.69 -3.80 -31.69
N TYR A 218 -2.86 -3.26 -32.02
CA TYR A 218 -4.16 -3.85 -31.68
C TYR A 218 -4.23 -5.30 -32.16
N ASN A 219 -3.90 -5.56 -33.44
CA ASN A 219 -3.96 -6.90 -34.00
C ASN A 219 -3.00 -7.88 -33.27
N GLU A 220 -1.79 -7.44 -32.93
CA GLU A 220 -0.85 -8.28 -32.17
C GLU A 220 -1.38 -8.57 -30.76
N LEU A 221 -1.91 -7.57 -30.06
CA LEU A 221 -2.51 -7.74 -28.74
C LEU A 221 -3.77 -8.60 -28.79
N ASN A 222 -4.61 -8.45 -29.83
CA ASN A 222 -5.83 -9.24 -29.99
C ASN A 222 -5.56 -10.73 -30.22
N LYS A 223 -4.52 -11.09 -30.97
CA LYS A 223 -4.09 -12.50 -31.17
C LYS A 223 -3.81 -13.21 -29.84
N ILE A 224 -3.33 -12.48 -28.84
CA ILE A 224 -3.01 -13.00 -27.51
C ILE A 224 -4.05 -12.64 -26.44
N LYS A 225 -5.23 -12.16 -26.86
CA LYS A 225 -6.36 -11.77 -26.00
C LYS A 225 -6.01 -10.70 -24.95
N LEU A 226 -5.19 -9.72 -25.33
CA LEU A 226 -4.81 -8.55 -24.51
C LEU A 226 -5.26 -7.21 -25.12
N ALA A 227 -6.11 -7.23 -26.16
CA ALA A 227 -6.77 -6.05 -26.70
C ALA A 227 -8.21 -5.86 -26.14
N THR A 228 -8.48 -6.35 -24.94
CA THR A 228 -9.80 -6.21 -24.32
C THR A 228 -10.08 -4.72 -24.05
N PRO A 229 -11.22 -4.18 -24.51
CA PRO A 229 -11.59 -2.80 -24.23
C PRO A 229 -11.99 -2.56 -22.78
N GLY A 230 -12.14 -1.29 -22.39
CA GLY A 230 -12.64 -0.89 -21.07
C GLY A 230 -11.57 -0.80 -19.98
N PHE A 231 -10.33 -0.41 -20.31
CA PHE A 231 -9.34 -0.10 -19.29
C PHE A 231 -9.83 1.02 -18.36
N ASP A 232 -9.62 0.83 -17.04
CA ASP A 232 -10.07 1.74 -15.98
C ASP A 232 -11.57 2.08 -16.02
N SER A 233 -12.40 1.22 -16.62
CA SER A 233 -13.85 1.31 -16.58
C SER A 233 -14.43 0.45 -15.45
N VAL A 234 -15.75 0.42 -15.35
CA VAL A 234 -16.47 -0.47 -14.42
C VAL A 234 -16.18 -1.95 -14.71
N ALA A 235 -15.84 -2.29 -15.95
CA ALA A 235 -15.46 -3.65 -16.38
C ALA A 235 -13.99 -3.99 -16.14
N ASP A 236 -13.19 -3.09 -15.54
CA ASP A 236 -11.79 -3.33 -15.18
C ASP A 236 -11.65 -3.49 -13.66
N ILE A 237 -12.09 -4.64 -13.17
CA ILE A 237 -12.15 -4.92 -11.73
C ILE A 237 -10.77 -5.21 -11.17
N THR A 238 -10.36 -4.43 -10.17
CA THR A 238 -9.13 -4.67 -9.42
C THR A 238 -9.37 -5.70 -8.31
N ALA A 239 -8.63 -6.80 -8.30
CA ALA A 239 -8.73 -7.82 -7.26
C ALA A 239 -7.36 -8.22 -6.71
N CYS A 240 -7.29 -8.59 -5.43
CA CYS A 240 -6.13 -9.28 -4.90
C CYS A 240 -6.19 -10.78 -5.26
N PRO A 241 -5.11 -11.56 -5.09
CA PRO A 241 -5.13 -12.98 -5.46
C PRO A 241 -6.11 -13.85 -4.66
N GLY A 242 -6.65 -13.37 -3.53
CA GLY A 242 -7.58 -14.15 -2.72
C GLY A 242 -7.01 -15.51 -2.29
N THR A 243 -7.88 -16.50 -2.18
CA THR A 243 -7.49 -17.86 -1.76
C THR A 243 -6.66 -18.63 -2.79
N ASP A 244 -6.41 -18.08 -3.97
CA ASP A 244 -5.52 -18.73 -4.95
C ASP A 244 -4.09 -18.87 -4.42
N THR A 245 -3.58 -17.84 -3.74
CA THR A 245 -2.19 -17.85 -3.24
C THR A 245 -2.03 -17.25 -1.84
N CYS A 246 -3.05 -16.63 -1.27
CA CYS A 246 -2.94 -15.92 0.00
C CYS A 246 -3.53 -16.70 1.17
N ASN A 247 -2.69 -17.15 2.10
CA ASN A 247 -3.09 -17.88 3.31
C ASN A 247 -3.96 -17.05 4.30
N LEU A 248 -4.07 -15.73 4.10
CA LEU A 248 -4.93 -14.85 4.92
C LEU A 248 -6.29 -14.58 4.27
N ALA A 249 -6.49 -15.02 3.05
CA ALA A 249 -7.74 -14.81 2.34
C ALA A 249 -8.85 -15.73 2.88
N ILE A 250 -10.07 -15.23 2.81
CA ILE A 250 -11.29 -15.94 3.21
C ILE A 250 -12.08 -16.34 1.95
N SER A 251 -12.02 -15.53 0.90
CA SER A 251 -12.76 -15.77 -0.34
C SER A 251 -11.86 -15.66 -1.57
N ASN A 252 -12.25 -16.34 -2.63
CA ASN A 252 -11.58 -16.32 -3.92
C ASN A 252 -11.95 -15.07 -4.72
N SER A 253 -11.20 -13.99 -4.49
CA SER A 253 -11.44 -12.70 -5.13
C SER A 253 -11.20 -12.71 -6.64
N THR A 254 -10.35 -13.58 -7.15
CA THR A 254 -10.06 -13.68 -8.59
C THR A 254 -11.23 -14.25 -9.37
N HIS A 255 -11.81 -15.37 -8.94
CA HIS A 255 -12.98 -15.95 -9.61
C HIS A 255 -14.23 -15.09 -9.45
N ILE A 256 -14.40 -14.42 -8.29
CA ILE A 256 -15.47 -13.44 -8.11
C ILE A 256 -15.33 -12.29 -9.11
N SER A 257 -14.13 -11.75 -9.29
CA SER A 257 -13.87 -10.68 -10.25
C SER A 257 -14.25 -11.08 -11.68
N VAL A 258 -13.85 -12.27 -12.10
CA VAL A 258 -14.21 -12.81 -13.43
C VAL A 258 -15.74 -12.93 -13.59
N ALA A 259 -16.42 -13.46 -12.56
CA ALA A 259 -17.89 -13.59 -12.61
C ALA A 259 -18.60 -12.23 -12.70
N LEU A 260 -18.10 -11.20 -11.98
CA LEU A 260 -18.67 -9.86 -12.05
C LEU A 260 -18.35 -9.15 -13.38
N GLU A 261 -17.14 -9.31 -13.92
CA GLU A 261 -16.80 -8.77 -15.25
C GLU A 261 -17.68 -9.39 -16.35
N ASN A 262 -17.97 -10.70 -16.26
CA ASN A 262 -18.90 -11.36 -17.20
C ASN A 262 -20.31 -10.76 -17.13
N VAL A 263 -20.84 -10.53 -15.92
CA VAL A 263 -22.14 -9.84 -15.76
C VAL A 263 -22.13 -8.47 -16.44
N ILE A 264 -21.07 -7.70 -16.28
CA ILE A 264 -20.97 -6.35 -16.87
C ILE A 264 -20.92 -6.46 -18.40
N THR A 265 -20.08 -7.33 -18.93
CA THR A 265 -19.86 -7.41 -20.39
C THR A 265 -21.03 -8.06 -21.13
N GLU A 266 -21.75 -8.99 -20.50
CA GLU A 266 -22.86 -9.71 -21.11
C GLU A 266 -24.22 -9.03 -20.90
N GLU A 267 -24.45 -8.44 -19.72
CA GLU A 267 -25.76 -7.90 -19.34
C GLU A 267 -25.83 -6.36 -19.36
N PHE A 268 -24.68 -5.67 -19.23
CA PHE A 268 -24.56 -4.21 -19.20
C PHE A 268 -23.43 -3.70 -20.11
N PRO A 269 -23.37 -4.10 -21.39
CA PRO A 269 -22.23 -3.80 -22.28
C PRO A 269 -22.01 -2.29 -22.48
N GLU A 270 -23.04 -1.46 -22.36
CA GLU A 270 -22.94 0.01 -22.44
C GLU A 270 -22.09 0.61 -21.31
N LEU A 271 -22.00 -0.06 -20.16
CA LEU A 271 -21.21 0.40 -19.02
C LEU A 271 -19.71 0.23 -19.20
N VAL A 272 -19.23 -0.47 -20.25
CA VAL A 272 -17.81 -0.59 -20.56
C VAL A 272 -17.15 0.79 -20.78
N HIS A 273 -17.92 1.80 -21.13
CA HIS A 273 -17.48 3.20 -21.24
C HIS A 273 -17.54 3.97 -19.89
N ASN A 274 -18.14 3.39 -18.87
CA ASN A 274 -18.29 4.08 -17.59
C ASN A 274 -16.98 4.01 -16.78
N HIS A 275 -16.35 5.18 -16.58
CA HIS A 275 -15.14 5.35 -15.79
C HIS A 275 -15.41 5.88 -14.38
N ASP A 276 -16.66 6.17 -14.02
CA ASP A 276 -17.03 6.79 -12.74
C ASP A 276 -17.23 5.75 -11.63
N ILE A 277 -17.68 4.54 -12.00
CA ILE A 277 -17.85 3.45 -11.05
C ILE A 277 -16.63 2.54 -11.10
N LYS A 278 -15.96 2.37 -9.95
CA LYS A 278 -14.88 1.40 -9.78
C LYS A 278 -15.35 0.28 -8.89
N ILE A 279 -15.10 -0.96 -9.33
CA ILE A 279 -15.34 -2.17 -8.54
C ILE A 279 -14.00 -2.73 -8.08
N LYS A 280 -13.85 -2.99 -6.78
CA LYS A 280 -12.61 -3.52 -6.22
C LYS A 280 -12.89 -4.62 -5.21
N ILE A 281 -12.14 -5.72 -5.30
CA ILE A 281 -12.38 -6.92 -4.52
C ILE A 281 -11.12 -7.32 -3.72
N SER A 282 -11.31 -7.71 -2.48
CA SER A 282 -10.24 -8.30 -1.67
C SER A 282 -10.70 -9.61 -1.06
N GLY A 283 -9.84 -10.63 -1.02
CA GLY A 283 -10.13 -11.92 -0.40
C GLY A 283 -10.33 -11.86 1.12
N CYS A 284 -10.02 -10.73 1.77
CA CYS A 284 -10.24 -10.48 3.20
C CYS A 284 -10.26 -8.98 3.52
N MET A 285 -10.47 -8.64 4.80
CA MET A 285 -10.51 -7.26 5.28
C MET A 285 -9.18 -6.48 5.19
N ASN A 286 -8.06 -7.11 4.83
CA ASN A 286 -6.75 -6.43 4.70
C ASN A 286 -6.71 -5.41 3.54
N SER A 287 -7.68 -5.44 2.64
CA SER A 287 -7.87 -4.45 1.56
C SER A 287 -6.71 -4.37 0.57
N CYS A 288 -6.07 -5.49 0.27
CA CYS A 288 -4.99 -5.54 -0.72
C CYS A 288 -5.50 -5.19 -2.14
N GLY A 289 -6.73 -5.60 -2.50
CA GLY A 289 -7.44 -5.19 -3.71
C GLY A 289 -8.11 -3.81 -3.60
N GLN A 290 -7.88 -3.07 -2.51
CA GLN A 290 -8.36 -1.69 -2.31
C GLN A 290 -9.88 -1.54 -2.28
N HIS A 291 -10.64 -2.55 -1.88
CA HIS A 291 -12.11 -2.51 -1.83
C HIS A 291 -12.69 -1.30 -1.08
N GLY A 292 -11.95 -0.79 -0.07
CA GLY A 292 -12.38 0.40 0.68
C GLY A 292 -12.32 1.72 -0.09
N LEU A 293 -11.80 1.74 -1.32
CA LEU A 293 -11.72 2.93 -2.19
C LEU A 293 -12.68 2.88 -3.37
N ALA A 294 -13.45 1.82 -3.50
CA ALA A 294 -14.33 1.62 -4.64
C ALA A 294 -15.71 2.23 -4.38
N GLN A 295 -16.38 2.65 -5.44
CA GLN A 295 -17.79 2.96 -5.42
C GLN A 295 -18.61 1.72 -5.04
N ILE A 296 -18.18 0.54 -5.53
CA ILE A 296 -18.72 -0.77 -5.15
C ILE A 296 -17.54 -1.65 -4.74
N GLY A 297 -17.44 -1.96 -3.45
CA GLY A 297 -16.35 -2.76 -2.88
C GLY A 297 -16.85 -4.08 -2.32
N PHE A 298 -16.00 -5.13 -2.45
CA PHE A 298 -16.26 -6.41 -1.83
C PHE A 298 -15.04 -6.90 -1.05
N HIS A 299 -15.26 -7.49 0.11
CA HIS A 299 -14.19 -8.25 0.75
C HIS A 299 -14.66 -9.57 1.33
N GLY A 300 -13.79 -10.56 1.25
CA GLY A 300 -14.03 -11.90 1.79
C GLY A 300 -14.36 -11.88 3.27
N SER A 301 -15.33 -12.70 3.62
CA SER A 301 -15.87 -12.89 4.95
C SER A 301 -16.51 -14.28 5.08
N SER A 302 -17.06 -14.60 6.21
CA SER A 302 -17.87 -15.78 6.43
C SER A 302 -19.00 -15.48 7.42
N PHE A 303 -20.00 -16.32 7.45
CA PHE A 303 -21.00 -16.36 8.52
C PHE A 303 -21.39 -17.81 8.82
N LYS A 304 -22.10 -18.03 9.92
CA LYS A 304 -22.57 -19.36 10.32
C LYS A 304 -24.09 -19.47 10.16
N VAL A 305 -24.53 -20.61 9.62
CA VAL A 305 -25.93 -21.03 9.64
C VAL A 305 -25.99 -22.39 10.32
N GLY A 306 -26.50 -22.42 11.54
CA GLY A 306 -26.37 -23.59 12.40
C GLY A 306 -24.89 -23.92 12.66
N THR A 307 -24.47 -25.13 12.30
CA THR A 307 -23.09 -25.61 12.41
C THR A 307 -22.25 -25.36 11.17
N THR A 308 -22.86 -24.95 10.04
CA THR A 308 -22.20 -24.78 8.75
C THR A 308 -21.62 -23.38 8.62
N VAL A 309 -20.35 -23.29 8.20
CA VAL A 309 -19.72 -22.04 7.83
C VAL A 309 -19.93 -21.80 6.33
N VAL A 310 -20.39 -20.61 5.99
CA VAL A 310 -20.73 -20.21 4.60
C VAL A 310 -19.74 -19.15 4.13
N PRO A 311 -19.16 -19.31 2.91
CA PRO A 311 -18.32 -18.28 2.32
C PRO A 311 -19.18 -17.05 1.99
N ALA A 312 -18.70 -15.88 2.36
CA ALA A 312 -19.47 -14.65 2.24
C ALA A 312 -18.62 -13.47 1.78
N LEU A 313 -19.29 -12.45 1.30
CA LEU A 313 -18.71 -11.16 0.97
C LEU A 313 -19.38 -10.05 1.79
N GLN A 314 -18.56 -9.17 2.35
CA GLN A 314 -19.02 -7.88 2.83
C GLN A 314 -19.12 -6.93 1.63
N VAL A 315 -20.29 -6.40 1.38
CA VAL A 315 -20.54 -5.35 0.39
C VAL A 315 -20.28 -3.99 1.01
N LEU A 316 -19.52 -3.15 0.32
CA LEU A 316 -19.22 -1.78 0.72
C LEU A 316 -19.55 -0.83 -0.44
N LEU A 317 -20.11 0.35 -0.13
CA LEU A 317 -20.49 1.35 -1.12
C LEU A 317 -19.94 2.74 -0.78
N GLY A 318 -19.82 3.58 -1.79
CA GLY A 318 -19.59 5.01 -1.63
C GLY A 318 -18.13 5.43 -1.38
N GLY A 319 -17.15 4.58 -1.61
CA GLY A 319 -15.73 4.95 -1.60
C GLY A 319 -15.32 5.71 -2.86
N GLY A 320 -14.13 6.27 -2.87
CA GLY A 320 -13.60 6.90 -4.08
C GLY A 320 -12.62 8.03 -3.84
N MET A 321 -12.08 8.51 -4.93
CA MET A 321 -11.18 9.64 -5.01
C MET A 321 -11.99 10.95 -5.14
N VAL A 322 -11.56 11.98 -4.40
CA VAL A 322 -12.12 13.33 -4.53
C VAL A 322 -11.13 14.25 -5.25
N GLY A 323 -9.83 13.92 -5.21
CA GLY A 323 -8.74 14.70 -5.79
C GLY A 323 -7.99 15.56 -4.77
N ASN A 324 -6.84 16.06 -5.17
CA ASN A 324 -5.95 16.92 -4.37
C ASN A 324 -5.62 16.33 -2.97
N GLY A 325 -5.40 15.00 -2.92
CA GLY A 325 -5.11 14.28 -1.69
C GLY A 325 -6.31 14.03 -0.78
N LYS A 326 -7.51 14.17 -1.31
CA LYS A 326 -8.76 13.86 -0.61
C LYS A 326 -9.44 12.66 -1.26
N GLY A 327 -10.02 11.83 -0.43
CA GLY A 327 -10.80 10.69 -0.84
C GLY A 327 -11.79 10.28 0.24
N ARG A 328 -12.54 9.24 -0.04
CA ARG A 328 -13.52 8.69 0.91
C ARG A 328 -13.38 7.17 0.98
N VAL A 329 -13.59 6.63 2.16
CA VAL A 329 -13.63 5.20 2.40
C VAL A 329 -15.06 4.72 2.29
N SER A 330 -15.26 3.61 1.57
CA SER A 330 -16.59 3.00 1.40
C SER A 330 -17.15 2.48 2.73
N GLU A 331 -18.47 2.58 2.88
CA GLU A 331 -19.20 2.12 4.07
C GLU A 331 -19.64 0.66 3.91
N LYS A 332 -19.53 -0.12 4.97
CA LYS A 332 -20.05 -1.49 5.00
C LYS A 332 -21.57 -1.46 5.00
N VAL A 333 -22.21 -2.04 3.98
CA VAL A 333 -23.67 -2.06 3.83
C VAL A 333 -24.25 -3.37 4.32
N ILE A 334 -23.90 -4.50 3.69
CA ILE A 334 -24.46 -5.81 4.00
C ILE A 334 -23.45 -6.92 3.75
N LYS A 335 -23.67 -8.07 4.38
CA LYS A 335 -22.95 -9.31 4.11
C LYS A 335 -23.88 -10.28 3.39
N VAL A 336 -23.40 -10.88 2.31
CA VAL A 336 -24.13 -11.84 1.46
C VAL A 336 -23.31 -13.11 1.26
N ALA A 337 -23.93 -14.23 0.91
CA ALA A 337 -23.20 -15.43 0.46
C ALA A 337 -22.34 -15.09 -0.77
N SER A 338 -21.12 -15.63 -0.89
CA SER A 338 -20.16 -15.20 -1.93
C SER A 338 -20.68 -15.43 -3.36
N LYS A 339 -21.45 -16.48 -3.58
CA LYS A 339 -22.09 -16.80 -4.87
C LYS A 339 -23.14 -15.78 -5.32
N ARG A 340 -23.67 -14.97 -4.40
CA ARG A 340 -24.67 -13.93 -4.69
C ARG A 340 -24.09 -12.58 -5.10
N ALA A 341 -22.76 -12.48 -5.26
CA ALA A 341 -22.13 -11.25 -5.71
C ALA A 341 -22.67 -10.74 -7.07
N PRO A 342 -22.90 -11.59 -8.09
CA PRO A 342 -23.53 -11.18 -9.34
C PRO A 342 -24.93 -10.54 -9.14
N ASP A 343 -25.73 -11.09 -8.25
CA ASP A 343 -27.08 -10.57 -7.97
C ASP A 343 -27.05 -9.22 -7.26
N VAL A 344 -26.06 -9.02 -6.37
CA VAL A 344 -25.80 -7.70 -5.76
C VAL A 344 -25.49 -6.67 -6.85
N LEU A 345 -24.63 -7.01 -7.80
CA LEU A 345 -24.23 -6.10 -8.86
C LEU A 345 -25.41 -5.75 -9.77
N ARG A 346 -26.18 -6.75 -10.24
CA ARG A 346 -27.42 -6.55 -11.03
C ARG A 346 -28.40 -5.65 -10.31
N LYS A 347 -28.60 -5.90 -9.00
CA LYS A 347 -29.53 -5.11 -8.20
C LYS A 347 -29.12 -3.65 -8.08
N LEU A 348 -27.82 -3.40 -7.86
CA LEU A 348 -27.27 -2.05 -7.76
C LEU A 348 -27.36 -1.29 -9.09
N PHE A 349 -27.00 -1.93 -10.20
CA PHE A 349 -27.05 -1.29 -11.51
C PHE A 349 -28.48 -1.00 -11.95
N ASN A 350 -29.38 -1.98 -11.88
CA ASN A 350 -30.79 -1.79 -12.24
C ASN A 350 -31.46 -0.70 -11.37
N ASP A 351 -31.11 -0.61 -10.09
CA ASP A 351 -31.64 0.42 -9.20
C ASP A 351 -31.08 1.80 -9.56
N PHE A 352 -29.79 1.88 -9.86
CA PHE A 352 -29.13 3.13 -10.27
C PHE A 352 -29.72 3.65 -11.59
N GLU A 353 -29.83 2.79 -12.61
CA GLU A 353 -30.43 3.16 -13.90
C GLU A 353 -31.88 3.63 -13.77
N ALA A 354 -32.68 2.93 -12.96
CA ALA A 354 -34.10 3.25 -12.81
C ALA A 354 -34.36 4.53 -12.00
N ASN A 355 -33.46 4.94 -11.11
CA ASN A 355 -33.75 5.98 -10.11
C ASN A 355 -32.75 7.13 -10.07
N ALA A 356 -31.61 7.04 -10.76
CA ALA A 356 -30.66 8.15 -10.88
C ALA A 356 -31.15 9.20 -11.89
N VAL A 357 -30.74 10.44 -11.70
CA VAL A 357 -30.96 11.49 -12.69
C VAL A 357 -29.90 11.33 -13.80
N GLU A 358 -30.26 11.67 -15.04
CA GLU A 358 -29.32 11.62 -16.17
C GLU A 358 -28.01 12.35 -15.84
N GLY A 359 -26.87 11.67 -16.00
CA GLY A 359 -25.55 12.18 -15.68
C GLY A 359 -25.20 12.23 -14.17
N GLU A 360 -26.06 11.66 -13.30
CA GLU A 360 -25.77 11.60 -11.87
C GLU A 360 -24.62 10.62 -11.59
N TYR A 361 -23.64 11.10 -10.85
CA TYR A 361 -22.52 10.28 -10.39
C TYR A 361 -22.95 9.29 -9.30
N PHE A 362 -22.48 8.03 -9.34
CA PHE A 362 -22.93 6.98 -8.44
C PHE A 362 -22.79 7.35 -6.94
N ASN A 363 -21.70 8.01 -6.54
CA ASN A 363 -21.55 8.43 -5.15
C ASN A 363 -22.53 9.56 -4.76
N SER A 364 -22.92 10.41 -5.69
CA SER A 364 -23.95 11.43 -5.44
C SER A 364 -25.31 10.78 -5.21
N TYR A 365 -25.63 9.77 -6.02
CA TYR A 365 -26.83 8.95 -5.84
C TYR A 365 -26.79 8.19 -4.51
N TYR A 366 -25.64 7.58 -4.15
CA TYR A 366 -25.44 6.92 -2.86
C TYR A 366 -25.66 7.86 -1.68
N ASP A 367 -25.08 9.06 -1.72
CA ASP A 367 -25.21 10.06 -0.64
C ASP A 367 -26.64 10.56 -0.50
N LYS A 368 -27.36 10.77 -1.61
CA LYS A 368 -28.75 11.19 -1.65
C LYS A 368 -29.71 10.13 -1.07
N LYS A 369 -29.49 8.86 -1.39
CA LYS A 369 -30.32 7.75 -0.89
C LYS A 369 -29.95 7.32 0.53
N GLY A 370 -28.68 7.34 0.86
CA GLY A 370 -28.13 6.94 2.15
C GLY A 370 -27.94 5.43 2.31
N LYS A 371 -27.08 5.04 3.22
CA LYS A 371 -26.71 3.65 3.50
C LYS A 371 -27.89 2.73 3.79
N ASP A 372 -28.87 3.21 4.57
CA ASP A 372 -30.04 2.40 4.97
C ASP A 372 -30.92 2.02 3.78
N TYR A 373 -31.04 2.88 2.79
CA TYR A 373 -31.71 2.57 1.53
C TYR A 373 -31.05 1.36 0.85
N PHE A 374 -29.75 1.38 0.68
CA PHE A 374 -29.01 0.30 0.03
C PHE A 374 -29.00 -0.98 0.87
N TYR A 375 -29.01 -0.87 2.20
CA TYR A 375 -29.20 -2.02 3.06
C TYR A 375 -30.57 -2.68 2.81
N GLN A 376 -31.66 -1.92 2.77
CA GLN A 376 -32.99 -2.47 2.49
C GLN A 376 -33.10 -3.03 1.05
N LEU A 377 -32.49 -2.36 0.07
CA LEU A 377 -32.43 -2.80 -1.32
C LEU A 377 -31.77 -4.19 -1.47
N LEU A 378 -30.67 -4.42 -0.74
CA LEU A 378 -29.88 -5.65 -0.83
C LEU A 378 -30.28 -6.71 0.21
N LYS A 379 -31.12 -6.36 1.19
CA LYS A 379 -31.54 -7.27 2.27
C LYS A 379 -32.12 -8.60 1.79
N PRO A 380 -32.95 -8.65 0.72
CA PRO A 380 -33.44 -9.92 0.18
C PRO A 380 -32.32 -10.84 -0.33
N ILE A 381 -31.24 -10.28 -0.88
CA ILE A 381 -30.07 -11.04 -1.34
C ILE A 381 -29.24 -11.53 -0.14
N GLY A 382 -29.28 -10.80 0.97
CA GLY A 382 -28.62 -11.15 2.22
C GLY A 382 -29.40 -12.15 3.09
N ASP A 383 -30.58 -12.59 2.66
CA ASP A 383 -31.37 -13.57 3.41
C ASP A 383 -30.73 -14.96 3.34
N ASN A 384 -30.38 -15.50 4.49
CA ASN A 384 -29.72 -16.80 4.64
C ASN A 384 -30.67 -17.93 5.07
N SER A 385 -31.98 -17.72 5.04
CA SER A 385 -32.99 -18.71 5.43
C SER A 385 -33.06 -19.92 4.47
N SER A 386 -32.64 -19.73 3.22
CA SER A 386 -32.67 -20.75 2.16
C SER A 386 -31.38 -20.74 1.34
N LEU A 387 -30.31 -21.34 1.88
CA LEU A 387 -29.04 -21.50 1.17
C LEU A 387 -29.08 -22.76 0.28
N THR A 388 -28.59 -22.65 -0.93
CA THR A 388 -28.37 -23.79 -1.83
C THR A 388 -27.07 -24.50 -1.50
N GLN A 389 -26.89 -25.73 -1.99
CA GLN A 389 -25.64 -26.48 -1.78
C GLN A 389 -24.44 -25.79 -2.45
N ASP A 390 -24.64 -25.12 -3.60
CA ASP A 390 -23.60 -24.36 -4.29
C ASP A 390 -23.12 -23.16 -3.49
N GLU A 391 -24.01 -22.53 -2.72
CA GLU A 391 -23.64 -21.37 -1.87
C GLU A 391 -22.80 -21.76 -0.62
N LEU A 392 -22.67 -23.06 -0.34
CA LEU A 392 -21.77 -23.59 0.70
C LEU A 392 -20.35 -23.79 0.18
N ILE A 393 -20.12 -23.56 -1.12
CA ILE A 393 -18.83 -23.73 -1.82
C ILE A 393 -18.37 -22.35 -2.29
N ASP A 394 -17.11 -21.97 -2.04
CA ASP A 394 -16.60 -20.71 -2.55
C ASP A 394 -16.31 -20.78 -4.06
N TRP A 395 -16.18 -19.65 -4.69
CA TRP A 395 -15.83 -19.54 -6.10
C TRP A 395 -14.53 -20.27 -6.42
N GLY A 396 -14.51 -21.03 -7.53
CA GLY A 396 -13.33 -21.77 -7.96
C GLY A 396 -12.94 -22.96 -7.08
N GLN A 397 -13.80 -23.35 -6.13
CA GLN A 397 -13.62 -24.54 -5.29
C GLN A 397 -14.66 -25.60 -5.62
N GLU A 398 -14.36 -26.86 -5.30
CA GLU A 398 -15.26 -28.00 -5.46
C GLU A 398 -15.76 -28.52 -4.10
N GLU A 399 -15.01 -28.24 -3.03
CA GLU A 399 -15.33 -28.70 -1.69
C GLU A 399 -16.08 -27.65 -0.87
N LYS A 400 -16.85 -28.13 0.13
CA LYS A 400 -17.54 -27.24 1.06
C LYS A 400 -16.54 -26.34 1.78
N PHE A 401 -16.92 -25.08 1.90
CA PHE A 401 -16.10 -24.06 2.52
C PHE A 401 -15.77 -24.40 3.98
N ALA A 402 -14.49 -24.37 4.31
CA ALA A 402 -13.98 -24.46 5.66
C ALA A 402 -13.02 -23.28 5.92
N THR A 403 -13.17 -22.62 7.07
CA THR A 403 -12.18 -21.60 7.47
C THR A 403 -10.90 -22.30 7.91
N ALA A 404 -9.87 -22.26 7.10
CA ALA A 404 -8.53 -22.57 7.56
C ALA A 404 -8.00 -21.41 8.40
N ILE A 405 -7.57 -21.69 9.63
CA ILE A 405 -6.77 -20.72 10.40
C ILE A 405 -5.36 -20.80 9.80
N GLY A 406 -5.14 -20.06 8.73
CA GLY A 406 -3.83 -19.94 8.13
C GLY A 406 -2.93 -19.10 9.03
N VAL A 407 -1.76 -19.63 9.32
CA VAL A 407 -0.66 -18.87 9.89
C VAL A 407 -0.16 -17.98 8.76
N GLY A 408 -0.47 -16.68 8.81
CA GLY A 408 -0.04 -15.72 7.78
C GLY A 408 1.49 -15.68 7.66
N GLU A 409 2.02 -15.09 6.61
CA GLU A 409 3.46 -14.82 6.37
C GLU A 409 4.21 -14.24 7.59
N CYS A 410 3.51 -14.02 8.67
CA CYS A 410 3.93 -13.35 9.90
C CYS A 410 3.89 -14.24 11.13
N ALA A 411 3.58 -15.52 11.02
CA ALA A 411 3.74 -16.43 12.14
C ALA A 411 5.20 -16.83 12.21
N GLY A 412 5.90 -16.16 13.09
CA GLY A 412 7.31 -16.35 13.31
C GLY A 412 7.63 -17.77 13.77
N VAL A 413 8.72 -18.29 13.28
CA VAL A 413 9.59 -19.22 13.98
C VAL A 413 9.68 -18.77 15.44
N VAL A 414 9.64 -19.69 16.39
CA VAL A 414 9.97 -19.38 17.79
C VAL A 414 11.44 -18.98 17.81
N ILE A 415 11.69 -17.68 17.78
CA ILE A 415 13.03 -17.09 17.88
C ILE A 415 13.21 -16.72 19.37
N ASP A 416 14.36 -17.03 19.93
CA ASP A 416 14.77 -16.40 21.19
C ASP A 416 14.90 -14.88 20.96
N LEU A 417 13.83 -14.18 21.29
CA LEU A 417 13.69 -12.74 21.01
C LEU A 417 14.75 -11.93 21.76
N VAL A 418 15.16 -12.39 22.93
CA VAL A 418 16.17 -11.71 23.75
C VAL A 418 17.54 -11.84 23.09
N ALA A 419 17.93 -13.06 22.71
CA ALA A 419 19.19 -13.28 21.99
C ALA A 419 19.23 -12.53 20.65
N THR A 420 18.12 -12.49 19.93
CA THR A 420 18.00 -11.73 18.67
C THR A 420 18.21 -10.24 18.87
N LEU A 421 17.64 -9.63 19.90
CA LEU A 421 17.79 -8.20 20.19
C LEU A 421 19.23 -7.84 20.55
N PHE A 422 19.94 -8.73 21.26
CA PHE A 422 21.37 -8.52 21.55
C PHE A 422 22.23 -8.64 20.28
N PHE A 423 21.98 -9.64 19.46
CA PHE A 423 22.66 -9.77 18.16
C PHE A 423 22.43 -8.54 17.28
N GLU A 424 21.18 -8.06 17.18
CA GLU A 424 20.86 -6.84 16.45
C GLU A 424 21.57 -5.60 17.01
N ALA A 425 21.76 -5.51 18.34
CA ALA A 425 22.49 -4.41 18.93
C ALA A 425 23.97 -4.40 18.50
N GLU A 426 24.61 -5.58 18.49
CA GLU A 426 26.01 -5.73 18.03
C GLU A 426 26.13 -5.43 16.52
N GLU A 427 25.17 -5.88 15.69
CA GLU A 427 25.14 -5.56 14.26
C GLU A 427 25.02 -4.04 14.03
N LYS A 428 24.20 -3.34 14.82
CA LYS A 428 24.09 -1.87 14.75
C LYS A 428 25.38 -1.16 15.14
N LEU A 429 26.10 -1.67 16.12
CA LEU A 429 27.43 -1.12 16.46
C LEU A 429 28.41 -1.31 15.28
N ALA A 430 28.40 -2.48 14.63
CA ALA A 430 29.26 -2.71 13.47
C ALA A 430 28.91 -1.75 12.32
N TRP A 431 27.63 -1.53 12.04
CA TRP A 431 27.19 -0.56 11.02
C TRP A 431 27.51 0.89 11.40
N SER A 432 27.47 1.22 12.70
CA SER A 432 27.89 2.53 13.18
C SER A 432 29.38 2.78 12.94
N ALA A 433 30.23 1.79 13.22
CA ALA A 433 31.65 1.87 12.95
C ALA A 433 31.95 2.03 11.44
N GLU A 434 31.31 1.22 10.59
CA GLU A 434 31.44 1.32 9.14
C GLU A 434 30.99 2.71 8.61
N ALA A 435 29.86 3.21 9.08
CA ALA A 435 29.38 4.55 8.72
C ALA A 435 30.35 5.64 9.18
N PHE A 436 30.95 5.48 10.35
CA PHE A 436 31.97 6.41 10.86
C PHE A 436 33.22 6.43 9.97
N GLU A 437 33.75 5.27 9.59
CA GLU A 437 34.87 5.15 8.65
C GLU A 437 34.59 5.83 7.30
N ASN A 438 33.31 5.69 6.83
CA ASN A 438 32.84 6.31 5.60
C ASN A 438 32.48 7.81 5.74
N LYS A 439 32.78 8.43 6.91
CA LYS A 439 32.46 9.83 7.21
C LYS A 439 30.99 10.19 7.16
N GLN A 440 30.12 9.23 7.39
CA GLN A 440 28.67 9.36 7.45
C GLN A 440 28.21 9.55 8.91
N TRP A 441 28.59 10.71 9.50
CA TRP A 441 28.44 10.96 10.92
C TRP A 441 27.00 10.81 11.42
N GLY A 442 26.02 11.30 10.66
CA GLY A 442 24.59 11.19 10.99
C GLY A 442 24.11 9.74 11.05
N ASP A 443 24.57 8.90 10.13
CA ASP A 443 24.20 7.49 10.08
C ASP A 443 24.89 6.71 11.21
N SER A 444 26.16 6.99 11.47
CA SER A 444 26.89 6.42 12.61
C SER A 444 26.18 6.70 13.94
N ILE A 445 25.77 7.96 14.17
CA ILE A 445 25.03 8.36 15.36
C ILE A 445 23.69 7.61 15.43
N TYR A 446 22.96 7.48 14.32
CA TYR A 446 21.69 6.79 14.32
C TYR A 446 21.81 5.28 14.57
N TYR A 447 22.84 4.63 14.02
CA TYR A 447 23.10 3.22 14.31
C TYR A 447 23.51 3.00 15.77
N SER A 448 24.30 3.88 16.35
CA SER A 448 24.62 3.88 17.80
C SER A 448 23.34 4.00 18.64
N TYR A 449 22.44 4.92 18.28
CA TYR A 449 21.13 5.03 18.91
C TYR A 449 20.33 3.72 18.82
N ALA A 450 20.30 3.09 17.65
CA ALA A 450 19.59 1.83 17.44
C ALA A 450 20.18 0.68 18.29
N ALA A 451 21.50 0.67 18.47
CA ALA A 451 22.19 -0.29 19.35
C ALA A 451 21.77 -0.13 20.82
N PHE A 452 21.72 1.10 21.33
CA PHE A 452 21.19 1.39 22.67
C PHE A 452 19.78 0.82 22.86
N ILE A 453 18.87 1.11 21.92
CA ILE A 453 17.46 0.69 22.01
C ILE A 453 17.34 -0.83 22.01
N ASN A 454 18.04 -1.53 21.10
CA ASN A 454 17.95 -2.98 20.99
C ASN A 454 18.50 -3.68 22.24
N ALA A 455 19.63 -3.25 22.75
CA ALA A 455 20.21 -3.80 23.98
C ALA A 455 19.30 -3.55 25.21
N ALA A 456 18.80 -2.33 25.37
CA ALA A 456 17.89 -1.98 26.46
C ALA A 456 16.58 -2.79 26.39
N LYS A 457 16.01 -2.91 25.20
CA LYS A 457 14.79 -3.70 24.97
C LYS A 457 15.01 -5.18 25.24
N GLY A 458 16.16 -5.73 24.85
CA GLY A 458 16.53 -7.11 25.12
C GLY A 458 16.58 -7.38 26.63
N LEU A 459 17.20 -6.48 27.40
CA LEU A 459 17.29 -6.65 28.85
C LEU A 459 15.95 -6.44 29.58
N LEU A 460 15.11 -5.50 29.12
CA LEU A 460 13.74 -5.34 29.62
C LEU A 460 12.92 -6.60 29.40
N LEU A 461 13.00 -7.18 28.20
CA LEU A 461 12.28 -8.40 27.84
C LEU A 461 12.75 -9.60 28.68
N ASP A 462 14.04 -9.70 28.97
CA ASP A 462 14.62 -10.72 29.86
C ASP A 462 14.01 -10.65 31.28
N LYS A 463 13.68 -9.47 31.75
CA LYS A 463 12.92 -9.23 33.00
C LYS A 463 11.39 -9.29 32.83
N GLN A 464 10.89 -9.80 31.68
CA GLN A 464 9.46 -9.89 31.34
C GLN A 464 8.75 -8.52 31.27
N VAL A 465 9.47 -7.43 31.12
CA VAL A 465 8.91 -6.09 30.88
C VAL A 465 8.69 -5.92 29.39
N HIS A 466 7.44 -6.00 28.97
CA HIS A 466 7.04 -5.88 27.58
C HIS A 466 6.82 -4.43 27.18
N VAL A 467 7.64 -3.91 26.28
CA VAL A 467 7.59 -2.52 25.81
C VAL A 467 7.28 -2.46 24.33
N ASN A 468 6.28 -1.64 23.96
CA ASN A 468 5.70 -1.59 22.62
C ASN A 468 6.30 -0.51 21.71
N THR A 469 7.06 0.43 22.26
CA THR A 469 7.67 1.53 21.51
C THR A 469 9.09 1.78 22.03
N GLN A 470 9.96 2.34 21.20
CA GLN A 470 11.30 2.76 21.63
C GLN A 470 11.23 3.83 22.72
N HIS A 471 10.28 4.75 22.64
CA HIS A 471 10.03 5.72 23.70
C HIS A 471 9.69 5.06 25.05
N GLY A 472 8.90 4.00 25.01
CA GLY A 472 8.65 3.18 26.20
C GLY A 472 9.91 2.50 26.72
N VAL A 473 10.75 1.95 25.84
CA VAL A 473 12.05 1.37 26.24
C VAL A 473 12.89 2.40 27.00
N ILE A 474 12.98 3.64 26.49
CA ILE A 474 13.76 4.71 27.11
C ILE A 474 13.25 5.03 28.53
N ASN A 475 11.95 5.12 28.70
CA ASN A 475 11.37 5.48 30.00
C ASN A 475 11.36 4.32 31.02
N ASP A 476 11.15 3.09 30.55
CA ASP A 476 11.01 1.95 31.45
C ASP A 476 12.38 1.35 31.82
N PHE A 477 13.42 1.61 31.02
CA PHE A 477 14.77 1.12 31.33
C PHE A 477 15.33 1.76 32.61
N ASP A 478 15.25 3.08 32.73
CA ASP A 478 15.73 3.79 33.93
C ASP A 478 14.99 3.28 35.18
N LYS A 479 13.66 3.18 35.11
CA LYS A 479 12.85 2.67 36.25
C LYS A 479 13.23 1.25 36.67
N THR A 480 13.51 0.39 35.67
CA THR A 480 13.73 -1.03 35.94
C THR A 480 15.16 -1.34 36.39
N PHE A 481 16.15 -0.65 35.84
CA PHE A 481 17.56 -1.00 36.05
C PHE A 481 18.39 0.08 36.73
N VAL A 482 18.16 1.37 36.41
CA VAL A 482 19.00 2.46 36.95
C VAL A 482 18.50 2.89 38.34
N GLU A 483 17.21 3.20 38.48
CA GLU A 483 16.59 3.62 39.74
C GLU A 483 16.62 2.50 40.78
N THR A 484 16.56 1.24 40.37
CA THR A 484 16.67 0.08 41.26
C THR A 484 18.10 -0.27 41.65
N GLY A 485 19.10 0.37 41.01
CA GLY A 485 20.50 0.09 41.25
C GLY A 485 21.04 -1.22 40.66
N LEU A 486 20.22 -1.91 39.84
CA LEU A 486 20.63 -3.15 39.16
C LEU A 486 21.71 -2.92 38.12
N LEU A 487 21.69 -1.77 37.44
CA LEU A 487 22.73 -1.37 36.47
C LEU A 487 23.20 0.05 36.77
N LYS A 488 24.52 0.23 36.90
CA LYS A 488 25.13 1.55 37.12
C LYS A 488 25.59 2.13 35.80
N LEU A 489 24.94 3.22 35.35
CA LEU A 489 25.35 4.03 34.22
C LEU A 489 26.03 5.33 34.69
N LYS A 490 26.72 6.03 33.77
CA LYS A 490 27.34 7.34 34.04
C LYS A 490 26.27 8.44 34.26
N THR A 491 25.17 8.35 33.55
CA THR A 491 23.98 9.21 33.61
C THR A 491 22.72 8.35 33.47
N GLU A 492 21.54 8.92 33.65
CA GLU A 492 20.30 8.22 33.30
C GLU A 492 20.31 7.77 31.82
N PHE A 493 19.80 6.59 31.54
CA PHE A 493 19.73 6.04 30.18
C PHE A 493 19.01 7.00 29.22
N LYS A 494 17.93 7.62 29.71
CA LYS A 494 17.19 8.63 28.96
C LYS A 494 18.05 9.83 28.55
N GLU A 495 18.89 10.33 29.44
CA GLU A 495 19.79 11.43 29.12
C GLU A 495 20.87 11.01 28.11
N LEU A 496 21.42 9.84 28.30
CA LEU A 496 22.46 9.28 27.43
C LEU A 496 21.93 9.11 25.99
N ILE A 497 20.79 8.48 25.84
CA ILE A 497 20.26 8.15 24.51
C ILE A 497 19.68 9.37 23.77
N LEU A 498 19.09 10.33 24.47
CA LEU A 498 18.46 11.49 23.85
C LEU A 498 19.45 12.62 23.49
N GLN A 499 20.76 12.41 23.63
CA GLN A 499 21.79 13.35 23.12
C GLN A 499 21.63 13.55 21.60
N ILE A 500 21.20 12.52 20.86
CA ILE A 500 20.92 12.59 19.42
C ILE A 500 19.96 13.74 19.04
N ASN A 501 19.06 14.14 19.93
CA ASN A 501 18.12 15.22 19.67
C ASN A 501 18.67 16.62 20.04
N LYS A 502 19.81 16.67 20.72
CA LYS A 502 20.36 17.90 21.28
C LYS A 502 21.59 18.39 20.53
N GLN A 503 22.25 17.54 19.76
CA GLN A 503 23.51 17.83 19.09
C GLN A 503 23.40 17.65 17.58
N GLU A 504 24.07 18.53 16.84
CA GLU A 504 24.23 18.38 15.39
C GLU A 504 25.25 17.27 15.07
N PRO A 505 25.09 16.55 13.97
CA PRO A 505 26.06 15.54 13.57
C PRO A 505 27.44 16.14 13.32
N SER A 506 28.39 15.70 14.09
CA SER A 506 29.82 16.04 13.96
C SER A 506 30.69 14.79 14.17
N ILE A 507 31.96 14.87 13.83
CA ILE A 507 32.89 13.76 14.04
C ILE A 507 33.03 13.48 15.55
N GLU A 508 33.14 14.52 16.35
CA GLU A 508 33.35 14.41 17.81
C GLU A 508 32.11 13.81 18.48
N PHE A 509 30.92 14.21 18.05
CA PHE A 509 29.69 13.65 18.58
C PHE A 509 29.48 12.20 18.12
N ALA A 510 29.76 11.88 16.86
CA ALA A 510 29.65 10.51 16.35
C ALA A 510 30.58 9.56 17.10
N GLU A 511 31.83 9.95 17.32
CA GLU A 511 32.84 9.18 18.07
C GLU A 511 32.39 8.95 19.50
N SER A 512 32.08 10.03 20.24
CA SER A 512 31.70 9.92 21.66
C SER A 512 30.39 9.14 21.84
N TYR A 513 29.42 9.29 20.95
CA TYR A 513 28.12 8.61 21.02
C TYR A 513 28.25 7.12 20.68
N PHE A 514 29.16 6.76 19.76
CA PHE A 514 29.50 5.38 19.46
C PHE A 514 30.19 4.71 20.69
N ASP A 515 31.15 5.39 21.33
CA ASP A 515 31.81 4.86 22.50
C ASP A 515 30.84 4.63 23.66
N ASP A 516 29.91 5.57 23.88
CA ASP A 516 28.88 5.43 24.90
C ASP A 516 27.92 4.26 24.57
N ALA A 517 27.56 4.06 23.29
CA ALA A 517 26.73 2.94 22.86
C ALA A 517 27.44 1.59 23.05
N ASN A 518 28.70 1.50 22.69
CA ASN A 518 29.50 0.29 22.84
C ASN A 518 29.69 -0.07 24.31
N ASP A 519 30.02 0.92 25.18
CA ASP A 519 30.13 0.73 26.64
C ASP A 519 28.80 0.24 27.22
N PHE A 520 27.66 0.82 26.79
CA PHE A 520 26.35 0.43 27.24
C PHE A 520 26.00 -1.01 26.84
N VAL A 521 26.12 -1.35 25.55
CA VAL A 521 25.82 -2.71 25.04
C VAL A 521 26.67 -3.75 25.76
N THR A 522 27.97 -3.46 26.00
CA THR A 522 28.87 -4.33 26.73
C THR A 522 28.42 -4.53 28.17
N LYS A 523 28.05 -3.46 28.89
CA LYS A 523 27.54 -3.55 30.27
C LYS A 523 26.27 -4.36 30.40
N VAL A 524 25.33 -4.13 29.49
CA VAL A 524 24.05 -4.83 29.48
C VAL A 524 24.24 -6.33 29.21
N ARG A 525 25.18 -6.67 28.32
CA ARG A 525 25.53 -8.06 28.00
C ARG A 525 26.18 -8.75 29.21
N VAL A 526 27.20 -8.13 29.82
CA VAL A 526 27.86 -8.68 31.00
C VAL A 526 26.86 -8.89 32.14
N TYR A 527 25.97 -7.92 32.37
CA TYR A 527 24.93 -8.05 33.39
C TYR A 527 24.06 -9.29 33.13
N ARG A 528 23.58 -9.51 31.89
CA ARG A 528 22.80 -10.67 31.53
C ARG A 528 23.54 -11.99 31.71
N GLU A 529 24.80 -12.07 31.25
CA GLU A 529 25.64 -13.27 31.39
C GLU A 529 25.83 -13.66 32.85
N THR A 530 26.05 -12.67 33.73
CA THR A 530 26.18 -12.89 35.18
C THR A 530 24.88 -13.45 35.76
N GLN A 531 23.70 -12.93 35.36
CA GLN A 531 22.41 -13.44 35.84
C GLN A 531 22.13 -14.89 35.39
N ILE A 532 22.55 -15.26 34.19
CA ILE A 532 22.40 -16.65 33.68
C ILE A 532 23.32 -17.60 34.48
N LEU A 533 24.52 -17.17 34.85
CA LEU A 533 25.42 -17.98 35.64
C LEU A 533 24.96 -18.17 37.09
N GLU A 534 24.24 -17.21 37.67
CA GLU A 534 23.66 -17.30 39.02
C GLU A 534 22.39 -18.20 39.07
N LEU A 535 21.76 -18.46 37.94
CA LEU A 535 20.54 -19.30 37.83
C LEU A 535 20.85 -20.77 37.49
N ASN A 536 22.05 -21.10 37.06
CA ASN A 536 22.55 -22.45 36.80
C ASN A 536 23.47 -22.94 37.93
#